data_6f656917e5c973aec7864d4c1083f063
#
_entry.id   6f656917e5c973aec7864d4c1083f063
#
_cell.length_a   1.000
_cell.length_b   1.000
_cell.length_c   1.000
_cell.angle_alpha   90.00
_cell.angle_beta   90.00
_cell.angle_gamma   90.00
#
_symmetry.space_group_name_H-M   'P 1'
#
loop_
_entity.id
_entity.type
_entity.pdbx_description
1 polymer ?
#
loop_
_entity_poly.entity_id
_entity_poly.type
_entity_poly.pdbx_seq_one_letter_code
_entity_poly.pdbx_strand_id
1 'polypeptide(L)'
;MAADVAEHPDAGATALRESKYAWAGQLRAGGRKAEAVKLYKELASEVKTRQGAEAAYYVIESLFEGGDLDATEKAVFAFSEREPDSYWLAKAFILLGDVYVRKGDNFQARATYQSVADGYTPADDGIVDEAKARIAKLN
;
A
#
# COMPACT_ATOMS: atom_id res chain seq x y z
N MET A 1 -17.66 10.48 24.25
CA MET A 1 -18.90 11.23 24.44
C MET A 1 -19.34 11.89 23.15
N ALA A 2 -20.61 11.80 22.80
CA ALA A 2 -21.11 12.34 21.52
C ALA A 2 -20.93 13.87 21.42
N ALA A 3 -21.09 14.59 22.53
CA ALA A 3 -20.89 16.04 22.56
C ALA A 3 -19.46 16.44 22.22
N ASP A 4 -18.47 15.69 22.73
CA ASP A 4 -17.07 15.96 22.44
C ASP A 4 -16.75 15.74 20.97
N VAL A 5 -17.29 14.68 20.37
CA VAL A 5 -17.11 14.38 18.95
C VAL A 5 -17.72 15.49 18.10
N ALA A 6 -18.91 16.02 18.48
CA ALA A 6 -19.55 17.09 17.75
C ALA A 6 -18.78 18.42 17.84
N GLU A 7 -18.11 18.66 18.96
CA GLU A 7 -17.32 19.88 19.18
C GLU A 7 -15.94 19.81 18.50
N HIS A 8 -15.48 18.61 18.16
CA HIS A 8 -14.17 18.38 17.56
C HIS A 8 -14.32 17.57 16.28
N PRO A 9 -14.66 18.23 15.14
CA PRO A 9 -14.88 17.52 13.86
C PRO A 9 -13.71 16.65 13.43
N ASP A 10 -12.47 17.09 13.67
CA ASP A 10 -11.27 16.31 13.33
C ASP A 10 -11.19 15.04 14.17
N ALA A 11 -11.56 15.11 15.45
CA ALA A 11 -11.60 13.93 16.31
C ALA A 11 -12.68 12.95 15.85
N GLY A 12 -13.84 13.44 15.39
CA GLY A 12 -14.89 12.61 14.84
C GLY A 12 -14.46 11.89 13.55
N ALA A 13 -13.79 12.65 12.67
CA ALA A 13 -13.28 12.09 11.43
C ALA A 13 -12.19 11.02 11.70
N THR A 14 -11.33 11.28 12.67
CA THR A 14 -10.29 10.31 13.07
C THR A 14 -10.91 9.03 13.63
N ALA A 15 -11.93 9.17 14.52
CA ALA A 15 -12.59 8.00 15.09
C ALA A 15 -13.29 7.16 14.02
N LEU A 16 -13.92 7.82 13.04
CA LEU A 16 -14.58 7.11 11.95
C LEU A 16 -13.55 6.36 11.09
N ARG A 17 -12.44 7.00 10.78
CA ARG A 17 -11.34 6.39 10.02
C ARG A 17 -10.79 5.16 10.74
N GLU A 18 -10.56 5.26 12.04
CA GLU A 18 -10.05 4.15 12.84
C GLU A 18 -11.04 2.98 12.87
N SER A 19 -12.33 3.26 12.99
CA SER A 19 -13.37 2.24 12.95
C SER A 19 -13.41 1.51 11.61
N LYS A 20 -13.34 2.24 10.51
CA LYS A 20 -13.33 1.65 9.17
C LYS A 20 -12.07 0.83 8.94
N TYR A 21 -10.93 1.33 9.40
CA TYR A 21 -9.67 0.62 9.28
C TYR A 21 -9.71 -0.70 10.04
N ALA A 22 -10.19 -0.68 11.28
CA ALA A 22 -10.30 -1.89 12.10
C ALA A 22 -11.25 -2.91 11.48
N TRP A 23 -12.38 -2.44 10.97
CA TRP A 23 -13.36 -3.32 10.33
C TRP A 23 -12.80 -3.92 9.03
N ALA A 24 -12.15 -3.11 8.21
CA ALA A 24 -11.51 -3.61 6.98
C ALA A 24 -10.45 -4.67 7.30
N GLY A 25 -9.67 -4.47 8.37
CA GLY A 25 -8.69 -5.45 8.83
C GLY A 25 -9.32 -6.77 9.23
N GLN A 26 -10.46 -6.73 9.91
CA GLN A 26 -11.20 -7.94 10.30
C GLN A 26 -11.73 -8.68 9.07
N LEU A 27 -12.29 -7.95 8.10
CA LEU A 27 -12.78 -8.55 6.85
C LEU A 27 -11.64 -9.20 6.07
N ARG A 28 -10.51 -8.52 5.99
CA ARG A 28 -9.34 -9.04 5.29
C ARG A 28 -8.81 -10.31 5.97
N ALA A 29 -8.70 -10.31 7.29
CA ALA A 29 -8.24 -11.46 8.06
C ALA A 29 -9.20 -12.65 7.93
N GLY A 30 -10.50 -12.39 7.79
CA GLY A 30 -11.52 -13.41 7.61
C GLY A 30 -11.67 -13.91 6.18
N GLY A 31 -10.83 -13.46 5.26
CA GLY A 31 -10.89 -13.89 3.86
C GLY A 31 -11.89 -13.12 3.00
N ARG A 32 -12.51 -12.06 3.55
CA ARG A 32 -13.50 -11.26 2.82
C ARG A 32 -12.82 -10.04 2.19
N LYS A 33 -11.81 -10.29 1.36
CA LYS A 33 -10.97 -9.24 0.79
C LYS A 33 -11.72 -8.25 -0.09
N ALA A 34 -12.70 -8.71 -0.87
CA ALA A 34 -13.47 -7.81 -1.74
C ALA A 34 -14.25 -6.77 -0.92
N GLU A 35 -14.81 -7.17 0.21
CA GLU A 35 -15.52 -6.24 1.10
C GLU A 35 -14.54 -5.31 1.82
N ALA A 36 -13.39 -5.83 2.23
CA ALA A 36 -12.33 -5.03 2.84
C ALA A 36 -11.85 -3.94 1.87
N VAL A 37 -11.66 -4.27 0.60
CA VAL A 37 -11.22 -3.31 -0.42
C VAL A 37 -12.18 -2.14 -0.55
N LYS A 38 -13.48 -2.37 -0.44
CA LYS A 38 -14.46 -1.27 -0.49
C LYS A 38 -14.24 -0.25 0.62
N LEU A 39 -13.95 -0.74 1.83
CA LEU A 39 -13.64 0.14 2.97
C LEU A 39 -12.28 0.82 2.79
N TYR A 40 -11.29 0.08 2.30
CA TYR A 40 -9.96 0.66 2.05
C TYR A 40 -10.01 1.77 1.00
N LYS A 41 -10.89 1.65 -0.01
CA LYS A 41 -11.05 2.72 -1.01
C LYS A 41 -11.53 4.01 -0.37
N GLU A 42 -12.39 3.93 0.64
CA GLU A 42 -12.84 5.12 1.36
C GLU A 42 -11.71 5.75 2.17
N LEU A 43 -10.84 4.93 2.76
CA LEU A 43 -9.71 5.39 3.56
C LEU A 43 -8.55 5.91 2.71
N ALA A 44 -8.44 5.45 1.48
CA ALA A 44 -7.30 5.71 0.60
C ALA A 44 -7.18 7.16 0.14
N SER A 45 -8.14 8.02 0.45
CA SER A 45 -8.05 9.46 0.15
C SER A 45 -7.02 10.18 1.02
N GLU A 46 -6.63 9.61 2.16
CA GLU A 46 -5.73 10.25 3.14
C GLU A 46 -4.36 9.58 3.17
N VAL A 47 -3.68 9.52 2.03
CA VAL A 47 -2.43 8.76 1.88
C VAL A 47 -1.25 9.27 2.70
N LYS A 48 -1.32 10.49 3.20
CA LYS A 48 -0.26 11.03 4.08
C LYS A 48 -0.34 10.45 5.48
N THR A 49 -1.50 9.93 5.89
CA THR A 49 -1.61 9.14 7.10
C THR A 49 -1.13 7.72 6.82
N ARG A 50 -0.59 7.06 7.84
CA ARG A 50 -0.13 5.68 7.68
C ARG A 50 -1.28 4.74 7.33
N GLN A 51 -2.43 4.91 7.96
CA GLN A 51 -3.62 4.08 7.70
C GLN A 51 -4.17 4.31 6.30
N GLY A 52 -4.23 5.57 5.84
CA GLY A 52 -4.69 5.89 4.49
C GLY A 52 -3.75 5.36 3.42
N ALA A 53 -2.44 5.46 3.65
CA ALA A 53 -1.45 4.90 2.74
C ALA A 53 -1.52 3.38 2.69
N GLU A 54 -1.66 2.72 3.83
CA GLU A 54 -1.85 1.27 3.88
C GLU A 54 -3.10 0.86 3.12
N ALA A 55 -4.21 1.59 3.32
CA ALA A 55 -5.46 1.33 2.61
C ALA A 55 -5.28 1.44 1.09
N ALA A 56 -4.58 2.49 0.64
CA ALA A 56 -4.29 2.67 -0.79
C ALA A 56 -3.44 1.50 -1.32
N TYR A 57 -2.45 1.07 -0.55
CA TYR A 57 -1.63 -0.08 -0.92
C TYR A 57 -2.49 -1.34 -1.12
N TYR A 58 -3.42 -1.63 -0.21
CA TYR A 58 -4.27 -2.81 -0.33
C TYR A 58 -5.20 -2.74 -1.54
N VAL A 59 -5.66 -1.54 -1.90
CA VAL A 59 -6.42 -1.35 -3.15
C VAL A 59 -5.55 -1.69 -4.36
N ILE A 60 -4.31 -1.21 -4.39
CA ILE A 60 -3.36 -1.51 -5.47
C ILE A 60 -3.04 -3.00 -5.52
N GLU A 61 -2.79 -3.62 -4.36
CA GLU A 61 -2.52 -5.05 -4.26
C GLU A 61 -3.66 -5.88 -4.83
N SER A 62 -4.91 -5.43 -4.63
CA SER A 62 -6.07 -6.15 -5.16
C SER A 62 -6.09 -6.16 -6.69
N LEU A 63 -5.61 -5.11 -7.35
CA LEU A 63 -5.45 -5.07 -8.80
C LEU A 63 -4.42 -6.10 -9.25
N PHE A 64 -3.30 -6.18 -8.53
CA PHE A 64 -2.24 -7.14 -8.81
C PHE A 64 -2.74 -8.59 -8.67
N GLU A 65 -3.44 -8.88 -7.57
CA GLU A 65 -3.99 -10.21 -7.33
C GLU A 65 -5.03 -10.59 -8.38
N GLY A 66 -5.75 -9.61 -8.91
CA GLY A 66 -6.70 -9.81 -10.00
C GLY A 66 -6.04 -9.98 -11.37
N GLY A 67 -4.74 -9.83 -11.48
CA GLY A 67 -4.00 -10.04 -12.72
C GLY A 67 -3.96 -8.83 -13.65
N ASP A 68 -4.48 -7.69 -13.24
CA ASP A 68 -4.44 -6.47 -14.05
C ASP A 68 -3.12 -5.73 -13.84
N LEU A 69 -2.10 -6.20 -14.55
CA LEU A 69 -0.73 -5.70 -14.37
C LEU A 69 -0.59 -4.24 -14.80
N ASP A 70 -1.22 -3.84 -15.89
CA ASP A 70 -1.14 -2.45 -16.36
C ASP A 70 -1.84 -1.49 -15.41
N ALA A 71 -3.01 -1.87 -14.88
CA ALA A 71 -3.71 -1.04 -13.90
C ALA A 71 -2.92 -0.94 -12.60
N THR A 72 -2.26 -2.03 -12.18
CA THR A 72 -1.42 -2.03 -10.99
C THR A 72 -0.25 -1.04 -11.16
N GLU A 73 0.43 -1.11 -12.29
CA GLU A 73 1.54 -0.20 -12.59
C GLU A 73 1.11 1.26 -12.54
N LYS A 74 0.02 1.59 -13.20
CA LYS A 74 -0.52 2.96 -13.20
C LYS A 74 -0.90 3.40 -11.79
N ALA A 75 -1.49 2.51 -11.02
CA ALA A 75 -1.92 2.84 -9.66
C ALA A 75 -0.73 3.10 -8.72
N VAL A 76 0.37 2.36 -8.88
CA VAL A 76 1.59 2.61 -8.09
C VAL A 76 2.15 4.01 -8.40
N PHE A 77 2.25 4.38 -9.68
CA PHE A 77 2.76 5.69 -10.04
C PHE A 77 1.85 6.82 -9.58
N ALA A 78 0.53 6.66 -9.70
CA ALA A 78 -0.43 7.64 -9.20
C ALA A 78 -0.32 7.81 -7.67
N PHE A 79 -0.14 6.72 -6.96
CA PHE A 79 0.08 6.72 -5.51
C PHE A 79 1.34 7.50 -5.14
N SER A 80 2.44 7.24 -5.87
CA SER A 80 3.71 7.93 -5.67
C SER A 80 3.59 9.44 -5.81
N GLU A 81 2.81 9.90 -6.80
CA GLU A 81 2.63 11.34 -7.05
C GLU A 81 1.89 12.05 -5.91
N ARG A 82 1.17 11.32 -5.07
CA ARG A 82 0.44 11.89 -3.94
C ARG A 82 1.32 12.07 -2.70
N GLU A 83 2.60 11.74 -2.79
CA GLU A 83 3.59 11.84 -1.69
C GLU A 83 3.09 11.14 -0.42
N PRO A 84 2.81 9.83 -0.49
CA PRO A 84 2.25 9.10 0.64
C PRO A 84 3.30 8.77 1.70
N ASP A 85 2.84 8.17 2.80
CA ASP A 85 3.71 7.58 3.81
C ASP A 85 4.80 6.72 3.17
N SER A 86 6.06 6.93 3.58
CA SER A 86 7.22 6.33 2.91
C SER A 86 7.27 4.81 3.01
N TYR A 87 6.83 4.23 4.12
CA TYR A 87 6.82 2.77 4.28
C TYR A 87 5.91 2.13 3.22
N TRP A 88 4.68 2.63 3.11
CA TRP A 88 3.71 2.05 2.18
C TRP A 88 4.05 2.36 0.73
N LEU A 89 4.70 3.50 0.48
CA LEU A 89 5.23 3.79 -0.86
C LEU A 89 6.31 2.77 -1.25
N ALA A 90 7.22 2.47 -0.35
CA ALA A 90 8.25 1.46 -0.60
C ALA A 90 7.64 0.08 -0.84
N LYS A 91 6.62 -0.31 -0.08
CA LYS A 91 5.88 -1.55 -0.31
C LYS A 91 5.26 -1.57 -1.70
N ALA A 92 4.69 -0.44 -2.14
CA ALA A 92 4.09 -0.34 -3.47
C ALA A 92 5.13 -0.49 -4.58
N PHE A 93 6.33 0.06 -4.39
CA PHE A 93 7.41 -0.12 -5.38
C PHE A 93 7.94 -1.55 -5.42
N ILE A 94 7.97 -2.26 -4.29
CA ILE A 94 8.28 -3.70 -4.32
C ILE A 94 7.22 -4.44 -5.13
N LEU A 95 5.95 -4.11 -4.94
CA LEU A 95 4.86 -4.69 -5.73
C LEU A 95 5.01 -4.37 -7.21
N LEU A 96 5.45 -3.16 -7.54
CA LEU A 96 5.73 -2.77 -8.93
C LEU A 96 6.83 -3.65 -9.53
N GLY A 97 7.87 -3.94 -8.77
CA GLY A 97 8.89 -4.90 -9.21
C GLY A 97 8.28 -6.26 -9.50
N ASP A 98 7.36 -6.72 -8.66
CA ASP A 98 6.64 -7.98 -8.88
C ASP A 98 5.80 -7.94 -10.16
N VAL A 99 5.22 -6.79 -10.49
CA VAL A 99 4.50 -6.58 -11.77
C VAL A 99 5.45 -6.81 -12.94
N TYR A 100 6.64 -6.23 -12.89
CA TYR A 100 7.62 -6.38 -13.97
C TYR A 100 8.09 -7.84 -14.10
N VAL A 101 8.26 -8.55 -12.99
CA VAL A 101 8.58 -9.98 -13.03
C VAL A 101 7.49 -10.74 -13.80
N ARG A 102 6.24 -10.48 -13.50
CA ARG A 102 5.12 -11.14 -14.20
C ARG A 102 5.03 -10.77 -15.68
N LYS A 103 5.46 -9.56 -16.02
CA LYS A 103 5.54 -9.13 -17.43
C LYS A 103 6.74 -9.73 -18.16
N GLY A 104 7.62 -10.43 -17.47
CA GLY A 104 8.83 -11.01 -18.05
C GLY A 104 9.96 -10.02 -18.20
N ASP A 105 9.89 -8.87 -17.54
CA ASP A 105 10.89 -7.82 -17.61
C ASP A 105 11.75 -7.79 -16.34
N ASN A 106 12.66 -8.74 -16.24
CA ASN A 106 13.51 -8.87 -15.07
C ASN A 106 14.50 -7.69 -14.93
N PHE A 107 14.83 -7.04 -16.02
CA PHE A 107 15.71 -5.86 -15.97
C PHE A 107 15.03 -4.71 -15.21
N GLN A 108 13.79 -4.38 -15.56
CA GLN A 108 13.03 -3.35 -14.85
C GLN A 108 12.69 -3.77 -13.42
N ALA A 109 12.39 -5.06 -13.21
CA ALA A 109 12.12 -5.58 -11.89
C ALA A 109 13.32 -5.35 -10.96
N ARG A 110 14.51 -5.70 -11.41
CA ARG A 110 15.75 -5.52 -10.65
C ARG A 110 15.98 -4.05 -10.34
N ALA A 111 15.85 -3.18 -11.34
CA ALA A 111 16.05 -1.74 -11.15
C ALA A 111 15.08 -1.16 -10.12
N THR A 112 13.82 -1.60 -10.15
CA THR A 112 12.78 -1.14 -9.23
C THR A 112 13.08 -1.61 -7.80
N TYR A 113 13.39 -2.88 -7.60
CA TYR A 113 13.76 -3.39 -6.29
C TYR A 113 15.02 -2.71 -5.76
N GLN A 114 16.01 -2.49 -6.63
CA GLN A 114 17.28 -1.87 -6.24
C GLN A 114 17.05 -0.43 -5.78
N SER A 115 16.16 0.31 -6.42
CA SER A 115 15.83 1.68 -6.00
C SER A 115 15.26 1.72 -4.58
N VAL A 116 14.48 0.71 -4.19
CA VAL A 116 13.98 0.58 -2.82
C VAL A 116 15.12 0.24 -1.87
N ALA A 117 15.95 -0.74 -2.22
CA ALA A 117 17.06 -1.17 -1.38
C ALA A 117 18.05 -0.03 -1.10
N ASP A 118 18.29 0.82 -2.10
CA ASP A 118 19.28 1.90 -2.00
C ASP A 118 18.70 3.19 -1.39
N GLY A 119 17.42 3.45 -1.63
CA GLY A 119 16.81 4.74 -1.30
C GLY A 119 15.94 4.78 -0.06
N TYR A 120 15.53 3.61 0.44
CA TYR A 120 14.60 3.57 1.57
C TYR A 120 15.34 3.52 2.91
N THR A 121 14.88 4.32 3.86
CA THR A 121 15.32 4.26 5.26
C THR A 121 14.09 4.25 6.16
N PRO A 122 14.11 3.58 7.31
CA PRO A 122 15.24 2.88 7.94
C PRO A 122 15.52 1.50 7.33
N ALA A 123 16.69 0.95 7.61
CA ALA A 123 17.08 -0.36 7.10
C ALA A 123 16.57 -1.54 7.95
N ASP A 124 15.99 -1.27 9.10
CA ASP A 124 15.64 -2.27 10.11
C ASP A 124 14.15 -2.62 10.22
N ASP A 125 13.30 -2.13 9.30
CA ASP A 125 11.87 -2.45 9.31
C ASP A 125 11.47 -3.56 8.31
N GLY A 126 12.46 -4.21 7.70
CA GLY A 126 12.23 -5.34 6.79
C GLY A 126 12.08 -4.96 5.32
N ILE A 127 11.89 -3.70 4.99
CA ILE A 127 11.67 -3.25 3.60
C ILE A 127 12.92 -3.51 2.74
N VAL A 128 14.08 -3.07 3.20
CA VAL A 128 15.34 -3.24 2.45
C VAL A 128 15.66 -4.72 2.27
N ASP A 129 15.47 -5.51 3.32
CA ASP A 129 15.70 -6.95 3.27
C ASP A 129 14.75 -7.63 2.28
N GLU A 130 13.49 -7.22 2.24
CA GLU A 130 12.51 -7.74 1.30
C GLU A 130 12.91 -7.43 -0.14
N ALA A 131 13.33 -6.19 -0.42
CA ALA A 131 13.78 -5.79 -1.75
C ALA A 131 15.01 -6.61 -2.18
N LYS A 132 15.99 -6.77 -1.29
CA LYS A 132 17.19 -7.57 -1.58
C LYS A 132 16.86 -9.04 -1.83
N ALA A 133 15.92 -9.60 -1.07
CA ALA A 133 15.48 -10.98 -1.27
C ALA A 133 14.84 -11.17 -2.64
N ARG A 134 14.04 -10.19 -3.09
CA ARG A 134 13.44 -10.20 -4.43
C ARG A 134 14.50 -10.16 -5.53
N ILE A 135 15.54 -9.33 -5.37
CA ILE A 135 16.65 -9.24 -6.33
C ILE A 135 17.36 -10.60 -6.43
N ALA A 136 17.61 -11.22 -5.29
CA ALA A 136 18.28 -12.54 -5.26
C ALA A 136 17.52 -13.60 -6.05
N LYS A 137 16.20 -13.53 -6.08
CA LYS A 137 15.36 -14.49 -6.80
C LYS A 137 15.36 -14.30 -8.31
N LEU A 138 15.83 -13.14 -8.80
CA LEU A 138 15.84 -12.87 -10.24
C LEU A 138 16.97 -13.58 -10.99
N ASN A 139 17.90 -14.13 -10.27
CA ASN A 139 19.00 -14.89 -10.89
C ASN A 139 18.63 -16.40 -11.06
#